data_1e8e433ff8018191c871756a417ec1d5
#
_entry.id   1e8e433ff8018191c871756a417ec1d5
#
_cell.length_a   1.000
_cell.length_b   1.000
_cell.length_c   1.000
_cell.angle_alpha   90.00
_cell.angle_beta   90.00
_cell.angle_gamma   90.00
#
_symmetry.space_group_name_H-M   'P 1'
#
loop_
_entity.id
_entity.type
_entity.pdbx_description
1 polymer ?
#
loop_
_entity_poly.entity_id
_entity_poly.type
_entity_poly.pdbx_seq_one_letter_code
_entity_poly.pdbx_strand_id
1 'polypeptide(L)'
;MKQILILACLLLSLQVIAQKKSKIDPATQQVNANKEAALAALNTAYEADKKTALQIWEYAEVGYKEVKSAALHVQHLKDAGFTVETGVAGIPTAFVATYGTGSPAIGILAEYDALPGINQSASAERDPIVGKNAGHACGHHLFGTASVSAGIAIKELIAAGKLKGTIKVFGTPAEEGGSGKVFLVRAGLFNNLDAVIHWHPDDVNAITTTSALANKSAKFKFYGISAHAAAAPDQGRSALDAVEAMDNMVNMMREHIPQETRIHYVITNGGKAPNVIPDFAEVYYYVRHPKRKDVVEIFDRVVKAAEGAALGTGTTMKYDIIGGTHDLLINKALAETMQANLEKVGGVNYTEEEIAFAKKIQPTMVAPIDIATAAQVKPLTYINEGNSGSTDVGDVSYALPTVGLRAATWVPGTAAHSWQAVASGGTEIGTKGMLVASKTMAMTAIDLMSNPVLLAKAMEEFIKSKGDYKYKALLGDIKPALNYRD
;
A
#
# COMPACT_ATOMS: atom_id res chain seq x y z
N MET A 1 -10.09 -44.59 61.85
CA MET A 1 -8.82 -44.48 61.12
C MET A 1 -8.93 -44.42 59.58
N LYS A 2 -9.87 -45.11 58.91
CA LYS A 2 -10.01 -45.01 57.43
C LYS A 2 -10.53 -43.65 56.90
N GLN A 3 -11.33 -42.93 57.67
CA GLN A 3 -11.86 -41.62 57.22
C GLN A 3 -10.86 -40.47 57.33
N ILE A 4 -9.86 -40.54 58.24
CA ILE A 4 -8.82 -39.51 58.39
C ILE A 4 -7.79 -39.62 57.26
N LEU A 5 -7.54 -40.81 56.70
CA LEU A 5 -6.61 -41.02 55.58
C LEU A 5 -7.16 -40.47 54.25
N ILE A 6 -8.48 -40.50 54.02
CA ILE A 6 -9.14 -40.00 52.82
C ILE A 6 -9.12 -38.44 52.82
N LEU A 7 -9.26 -37.81 53.98
CA LEU A 7 -9.21 -36.33 54.07
C LEU A 7 -7.78 -35.78 53.83
N ALA A 8 -6.75 -36.49 54.30
CA ALA A 8 -5.36 -36.13 54.08
C ALA A 8 -4.92 -36.26 52.59
N CYS A 9 -5.41 -37.27 51.86
CA CYS A 9 -5.14 -37.42 50.45
C CYS A 9 -5.87 -36.40 49.58
N LEU A 10 -7.07 -35.93 49.96
CA LEU A 10 -7.80 -34.86 49.28
C LEU A 10 -7.16 -33.47 49.49
N LEU A 11 -6.57 -33.20 50.66
CA LEU A 11 -5.85 -31.96 50.94
C LEU A 11 -4.48 -31.89 50.26
N LEU A 12 -3.79 -33.00 50.05
CA LEU A 12 -2.55 -33.07 49.26
C LEU A 12 -2.81 -32.92 47.76
N SER A 13 -3.94 -33.42 47.23
CA SER A 13 -4.30 -33.23 45.83
C SER A 13 -4.70 -31.81 45.47
N LEU A 14 -5.26 -31.07 46.41
CA LEU A 14 -5.59 -29.64 46.25
C LEU A 14 -4.35 -28.71 46.26
N GLN A 15 -3.27 -29.13 46.89
CA GLN A 15 -2.01 -28.37 46.90
C GLN A 15 -1.18 -28.54 45.62
N VAL A 16 -1.37 -29.66 44.89
CA VAL A 16 -0.63 -29.88 43.66
C VAL A 16 -1.27 -29.20 42.43
N ILE A 17 -2.55 -28.82 42.52
CA ILE A 17 -3.23 -28.06 41.40
C ILE A 17 -2.97 -26.57 41.52
N ALA A 18 -2.45 -26.04 42.61
CA ALA A 18 -2.22 -24.61 42.85
C ALA A 18 -0.84 -24.10 42.36
N GLN A 19 -0.01 -24.91 41.71
CA GLN A 19 1.33 -24.47 41.28
C GLN A 19 1.70 -24.94 39.89
N LYS A 20 1.25 -24.23 38.88
CA LYS A 20 2.02 -23.91 37.69
C LYS A 20 1.45 -22.65 37.00
N LYS A 21 1.50 -21.51 37.65
CA LYS A 21 1.74 -20.28 36.90
C LYS A 21 3.18 -20.38 36.41
N SER A 22 3.39 -20.80 35.17
CA SER A 22 4.71 -20.74 34.56
C SER A 22 5.19 -19.29 34.70
N LYS A 23 6.30 -19.09 35.40
CA LYS A 23 6.93 -17.77 35.42
C LYS A 23 7.22 -17.40 33.98
N ILE A 24 6.57 -16.36 33.49
CA ILE A 24 6.88 -15.81 32.16
C ILE A 24 8.37 -15.44 32.21
N ASP A 25 9.10 -15.88 31.18
CA ASP A 25 10.52 -15.54 31.02
C ASP A 25 10.73 -14.02 31.10
N PRO A 26 11.78 -13.53 31.79
CA PRO A 26 12.06 -12.11 31.93
C PRO A 26 12.17 -11.35 30.62
N ALA A 27 12.71 -11.98 29.56
CA ALA A 27 12.78 -11.37 28.22
C ALA A 27 11.37 -11.15 27.64
N THR A 28 10.50 -12.14 27.75
CA THR A 28 9.09 -12.02 27.34
C THR A 28 8.33 -10.97 28.17
N GLN A 29 8.62 -10.85 29.48
CA GLN A 29 8.03 -9.79 30.31
C GLN A 29 8.45 -8.39 29.82
N GLN A 30 9.73 -8.21 29.47
CA GLN A 30 10.23 -6.94 28.96
C GLN A 30 9.58 -6.58 27.61
N VAL A 31 9.44 -7.54 26.68
CA VAL A 31 8.76 -7.34 25.40
C VAL A 31 7.31 -6.89 25.62
N ASN A 32 6.58 -7.57 26.51
CA ASN A 32 5.20 -7.19 26.84
C ASN A 32 5.13 -5.78 27.46
N ALA A 33 6.03 -5.45 28.39
CA ALA A 33 6.09 -4.11 28.97
C ALA A 33 6.40 -3.02 27.93
N ASN A 34 7.25 -3.29 26.97
CA ASN A 34 7.53 -2.39 25.85
C ASN A 34 6.29 -2.19 24.97
N LYS A 35 5.55 -3.27 24.66
CA LYS A 35 4.29 -3.19 23.91
C LYS A 35 3.26 -2.33 24.62
N GLU A 36 3.04 -2.55 25.91
CA GLU A 36 2.11 -1.74 26.72
C GLU A 36 2.52 -0.26 26.74
N ALA A 37 3.82 0.04 26.87
CA ALA A 37 4.32 1.41 26.81
C ALA A 37 4.07 2.07 25.45
N ALA A 38 4.29 1.34 24.34
CA ALA A 38 4.00 1.82 22.99
C ALA A 38 2.49 2.07 22.79
N LEU A 39 1.63 1.15 23.24
CA LEU A 39 0.17 1.31 23.16
C LEU A 39 -0.31 2.54 23.95
N ALA A 40 0.24 2.78 25.15
CA ALA A 40 -0.08 3.95 25.95
C ALA A 40 0.35 5.25 25.26
N ALA A 41 1.56 5.29 24.68
CA ALA A 41 2.05 6.43 23.92
C ALA A 41 1.17 6.75 22.71
N LEU A 42 0.78 5.73 21.92
CA LEU A 42 -0.11 5.89 20.77
C LEU A 42 -1.51 6.35 21.15
N ASN A 43 -2.06 5.85 22.27
CA ASN A 43 -3.33 6.36 22.78
C ASN A 43 -3.24 7.85 23.19
N THR A 44 -2.12 8.27 23.77
CA THR A 44 -1.89 9.67 24.17
C THR A 44 -1.73 10.57 22.96
N ALA A 45 -1.07 10.10 21.90
CA ALA A 45 -0.85 10.85 20.66
C ALA A 45 -2.08 10.92 19.74
N TYR A 46 -3.11 10.09 19.97
CA TYR A 46 -4.23 9.88 19.05
C TYR A 46 -4.90 11.16 18.55
N GLU A 47 -5.21 12.11 19.44
CA GLU A 47 -5.89 13.35 19.03
C GLU A 47 -4.99 14.25 18.14
N ALA A 48 -3.68 14.25 18.38
CA ALA A 48 -2.72 14.96 17.53
C ALA A 48 -2.56 14.27 16.17
N ASP A 49 -2.46 12.94 16.17
CA ASP A 49 -2.39 12.13 14.94
C ASP A 49 -3.65 12.28 14.08
N LYS A 50 -4.82 12.23 14.71
CA LYS A 50 -6.11 12.49 14.06
C LYS A 50 -6.14 13.87 13.37
N LYS A 51 -5.69 14.91 14.08
CA LYS A 51 -5.62 16.25 13.49
C LYS A 51 -4.68 16.27 12.30
N THR A 52 -3.54 15.61 12.35
CA THR A 52 -2.58 15.49 11.26
C THR A 52 -3.18 14.76 10.05
N ALA A 53 -3.80 13.61 10.29
CA ALA A 53 -4.45 12.82 9.23
C ALA A 53 -5.55 13.62 8.52
N LEU A 54 -6.42 14.29 9.28
CA LEU A 54 -7.50 15.10 8.72
C LEU A 54 -6.96 16.35 7.98
N GLN A 55 -5.83 16.91 8.41
CA GLN A 55 -5.17 17.99 7.69
C GLN A 55 -4.65 17.53 6.32
N ILE A 56 -4.04 16.33 6.23
CA ILE A 56 -3.59 15.74 4.96
C ILE A 56 -4.80 15.38 4.10
N TRP A 57 -5.89 14.86 4.69
CA TRP A 57 -7.15 14.64 4.00
C TRP A 57 -7.69 15.93 3.34
N GLU A 58 -7.58 17.07 4.03
CA GLU A 58 -7.94 18.37 3.45
C GLU A 58 -7.02 18.83 2.33
N TYR A 59 -5.71 18.55 2.41
CA TYR A 59 -4.76 18.88 1.35
C TYR A 59 -5.06 18.11 0.07
N ALA A 60 -5.37 16.84 0.15
CA ALA A 60 -5.70 15.96 -0.97
C ALA A 60 -4.73 16.11 -2.16
N GLU A 61 -3.43 16.14 -1.88
CA GLU A 61 -2.36 16.33 -2.87
C GLU A 61 -2.12 15.03 -3.63
N VAL A 62 -2.09 15.09 -4.96
CA VAL A 62 -1.89 13.91 -5.81
C VAL A 62 -0.41 13.55 -5.93
N GLY A 63 -0.13 12.35 -6.40
CA GLY A 63 1.21 11.78 -6.50
C GLY A 63 2.26 12.71 -7.11
N TYR A 64 3.41 12.81 -6.45
CA TYR A 64 4.55 13.73 -6.67
C TYR A 64 4.25 15.22 -6.42
N LYS A 65 3.04 15.57 -6.00
CA LYS A 65 2.63 16.94 -5.63
C LYS A 65 2.32 17.05 -4.13
N GLU A 66 2.64 16.04 -3.33
CA GLU A 66 2.32 15.91 -1.89
C GLU A 66 3.24 16.80 -1.02
N VAL A 67 3.44 18.05 -1.42
CA VAL A 67 4.44 18.94 -0.80
C VAL A 67 4.10 19.26 0.65
N LYS A 68 2.83 19.60 0.94
CA LYS A 68 2.37 19.94 2.29
C LYS A 68 2.28 18.71 3.18
N SER A 69 1.78 17.59 2.62
CA SER A 69 1.63 16.31 3.32
C SER A 69 3.00 15.78 3.73
N ALA A 70 3.96 15.74 2.81
CA ALA A 70 5.34 15.34 3.10
C ALA A 70 5.99 16.26 4.14
N ALA A 71 5.85 17.59 4.00
CA ALA A 71 6.43 18.56 4.92
C ALA A 71 5.88 18.39 6.34
N LEU A 72 4.58 18.10 6.49
CA LEU A 72 3.93 17.89 7.78
C LEU A 72 4.50 16.62 8.47
N HIS A 73 4.63 15.51 7.77
CA HIS A 73 5.25 14.29 8.29
C HIS A 73 6.73 14.49 8.65
N VAL A 74 7.49 15.16 7.77
CA VAL A 74 8.91 15.50 8.01
C VAL A 74 9.07 16.34 9.28
N GLN A 75 8.20 17.33 9.48
CA GLN A 75 8.25 18.18 10.67
C GLN A 75 7.98 17.36 11.93
N HIS A 76 6.94 16.52 11.96
CA HIS A 76 6.64 15.67 13.12
C HIS A 76 7.80 14.73 13.47
N LEU A 77 8.44 14.13 12.45
CA LEU A 77 9.59 13.25 12.67
C LEU A 77 10.82 14.00 13.20
N LYS A 78 11.08 15.22 12.68
CA LYS A 78 12.15 16.09 13.20
C LYS A 78 11.90 16.52 14.63
N ASP A 79 10.68 16.93 14.95
CA ASP A 79 10.27 17.32 16.31
C ASP A 79 10.39 16.15 17.29
N ALA A 80 10.14 14.93 16.83
CA ALA A 80 10.37 13.71 17.57
C ALA A 80 11.88 13.32 17.68
N GLY A 81 12.80 14.04 17.01
CA GLY A 81 14.25 13.82 17.11
C GLY A 81 14.82 12.84 16.08
N PHE A 82 14.11 12.51 15.00
CA PHE A 82 14.68 11.75 13.88
C PHE A 82 15.63 12.61 13.06
N THR A 83 16.68 11.99 12.51
CA THR A 83 17.43 12.55 11.38
C THR A 83 16.64 12.28 10.11
N VAL A 84 16.27 13.33 9.36
CA VAL A 84 15.41 13.22 8.19
C VAL A 84 16.13 13.71 6.93
N GLU A 85 16.26 12.82 5.95
CA GLU A 85 16.73 13.11 4.59
C GLU A 85 15.51 13.27 3.68
N THR A 86 15.44 14.36 2.92
CA THR A 86 14.33 14.67 2.00
C THR A 86 14.82 14.70 0.54
N GLY A 87 13.91 14.55 -0.42
CA GLY A 87 14.24 14.56 -1.85
C GLY A 87 15.00 13.31 -2.30
N VAL A 88 14.88 12.21 -1.56
CA VAL A 88 15.58 10.95 -1.85
C VAL A 88 15.09 10.33 -3.16
N ALA A 89 15.93 9.53 -3.81
CA ALA A 89 15.65 8.86 -5.08
C ALA A 89 15.23 9.82 -6.23
N GLY A 90 15.53 11.12 -6.12
CA GLY A 90 15.14 12.13 -7.10
C GLY A 90 13.66 12.52 -7.04
N ILE A 91 12.97 12.23 -5.94
CA ILE A 91 11.56 12.55 -5.70
C ILE A 91 11.48 13.60 -4.59
N PRO A 92 11.11 14.87 -4.89
CA PRO A 92 11.12 15.97 -3.92
C PRO A 92 10.29 15.71 -2.65
N THR A 93 9.20 14.98 -2.77
CA THR A 93 8.27 14.66 -1.68
C THR A 93 8.61 13.38 -0.93
N ALA A 94 9.61 12.58 -1.39
CA ALA A 94 10.08 11.40 -0.68
C ALA A 94 11.07 11.76 0.44
N PHE A 95 11.05 11.01 1.54
CA PHE A 95 11.98 11.18 2.66
C PHE A 95 12.35 9.85 3.33
N VAL A 96 13.46 9.85 4.05
CA VAL A 96 13.85 8.79 4.98
C VAL A 96 14.16 9.42 6.33
N ALA A 97 13.44 9.03 7.35
CA ALA A 97 13.67 9.42 8.73
C ALA A 97 14.30 8.26 9.50
N THR A 98 15.41 8.51 10.18
CA THR A 98 16.19 7.48 10.88
C THR A 98 16.39 7.85 12.35
N TYR A 99 16.19 6.87 13.24
CA TYR A 99 16.55 6.97 14.65
C TYR A 99 17.17 5.67 15.18
N GLY A 100 18.17 5.79 16.07
CA GLY A 100 18.92 4.66 16.59
C GLY A 100 20.09 4.25 15.68
N THR A 101 20.80 3.22 16.06
CA THR A 101 22.00 2.72 15.34
C THR A 101 22.11 1.21 15.47
N GLY A 102 22.72 0.56 14.47
CA GLY A 102 22.95 -0.89 14.46
C GLY A 102 21.72 -1.73 14.16
N SER A 103 21.86 -3.03 14.34
CA SER A 103 20.80 -4.02 14.11
C SER A 103 20.10 -4.39 15.41
N PRO A 104 18.81 -4.83 15.33
CA PRO A 104 18.01 -4.92 14.11
C PRO A 104 17.62 -3.55 13.54
N ALA A 105 17.50 -3.46 12.21
CA ALA A 105 17.04 -2.27 11.53
C ALA A 105 15.70 -2.53 10.85
N ILE A 106 14.64 -1.86 11.32
CA ILE A 106 13.27 -2.05 10.83
C ILE A 106 12.80 -0.79 10.08
N GLY A 107 12.21 -1.00 8.89
CA GLY A 107 11.58 0.05 8.11
C GLY A 107 10.07 0.05 8.26
N ILE A 108 9.45 1.24 8.25
CA ILE A 108 8.00 1.43 8.14
C ILE A 108 7.74 2.31 6.92
N LEU A 109 6.81 1.87 6.04
CA LEU A 109 6.41 2.64 4.85
C LEU A 109 5.31 3.64 5.23
N ALA A 110 5.31 4.81 4.60
CA ALA A 110 4.32 5.86 4.81
C ALA A 110 3.89 6.46 3.47
N GLU A 111 2.65 6.21 3.04
CA GLU A 111 2.01 6.79 1.85
C GLU A 111 1.15 7.99 2.25
N TYR A 112 0.98 8.98 1.34
CA TYR A 112 0.21 10.19 1.62
C TYR A 112 -0.33 10.88 0.35
N ASP A 113 -0.33 10.21 -0.80
CA ASP A 113 -0.90 10.71 -2.04
C ASP A 113 -2.42 10.50 -2.12
N ALA A 114 -3.12 11.44 -2.77
CA ALA A 114 -4.54 11.39 -3.06
C ALA A 114 -4.81 10.99 -4.51
N LEU A 115 -6.04 10.55 -4.77
CA LEU A 115 -6.53 10.21 -6.10
C LEU A 115 -7.16 11.41 -6.80
N PRO A 116 -6.81 11.67 -8.08
CA PRO A 116 -7.46 12.71 -8.87
C PRO A 116 -8.88 12.29 -9.29
N GLY A 117 -9.72 13.29 -9.62
CA GLY A 117 -11.06 13.07 -10.17
C GLY A 117 -12.11 12.61 -9.17
N ILE A 118 -11.75 12.43 -7.91
CA ILE A 118 -12.67 12.04 -6.85
C ILE A 118 -12.48 12.92 -5.62
N ASN A 119 -13.56 13.60 -5.23
CA ASN A 119 -13.58 14.37 -3.98
C ASN A 119 -14.93 14.21 -3.31
N GLN A 120 -14.96 14.42 -2.00
CA GLN A 120 -16.15 14.24 -1.16
C GLN A 120 -15.90 14.90 0.20
N SER A 121 -16.93 15.46 0.80
CA SER A 121 -16.91 15.85 2.22
C SER A 121 -16.99 14.63 3.15
N ALA A 122 -16.77 14.83 4.45
CA ALA A 122 -16.97 13.77 5.44
C ALA A 122 -18.45 13.48 5.75
N SER A 123 -19.30 13.52 4.71
CA SER A 123 -20.75 13.30 4.80
C SER A 123 -21.12 11.89 4.34
N ALA A 124 -22.14 11.30 4.99
CA ALA A 124 -22.70 10.02 4.56
C ALA A 124 -23.56 10.13 3.29
N GLU A 125 -23.72 11.32 2.74
CA GLU A 125 -24.36 11.60 1.46
C GLU A 125 -23.33 12.04 0.43
N ARG A 126 -23.63 11.88 -0.86
CA ARG A 126 -22.78 12.39 -1.93
C ARG A 126 -22.76 13.92 -1.89
N ASP A 127 -21.64 14.49 -1.49
CA ASP A 127 -21.41 15.93 -1.28
C ASP A 127 -20.00 16.32 -1.76
N PRO A 128 -19.80 16.49 -3.08
CA PRO A 128 -18.51 16.90 -3.63
C PRO A 128 -18.14 18.33 -3.21
N ILE A 129 -16.91 18.51 -2.76
CA ILE A 129 -16.41 19.83 -2.36
C ILE A 129 -16.09 20.65 -3.60
N VAL A 130 -16.78 21.79 -3.76
CA VAL A 130 -16.57 22.70 -4.90
C VAL A 130 -15.12 23.20 -4.93
N GLY A 131 -14.51 23.14 -6.11
CA GLY A 131 -13.14 23.60 -6.33
C GLY A 131 -12.05 22.57 -5.96
N LYS A 132 -12.38 21.41 -5.41
CA LYS A 132 -11.44 20.29 -5.22
C LYS A 132 -11.57 19.27 -6.34
N ASN A 133 -10.43 18.78 -6.86
CA ASN A 133 -10.38 17.79 -7.94
C ASN A 133 -9.72 16.48 -7.50
N ALA A 134 -9.42 16.31 -6.22
CA ALA A 134 -8.80 15.10 -5.68
C ALA A 134 -9.35 14.79 -4.28
N GLY A 135 -9.17 13.57 -3.83
CA GLY A 135 -9.55 13.11 -2.50
C GLY A 135 -8.86 11.80 -2.11
N HIS A 136 -8.76 11.55 -0.80
CA HIS A 136 -8.12 10.34 -0.26
C HIS A 136 -9.05 9.12 -0.32
N ALA A 137 -9.38 8.67 -1.54
CA ALA A 137 -10.24 7.51 -1.76
C ALA A 137 -9.53 6.16 -1.57
N CYS A 138 -8.21 6.18 -1.32
CA CYS A 138 -7.40 5.04 -0.88
C CYS A 138 -6.95 5.16 0.59
N GLY A 139 -7.24 6.27 1.26
CA GLY A 139 -6.98 6.47 2.68
C GLY A 139 -5.53 6.75 3.05
N HIS A 140 -4.66 7.13 2.09
CA HIS A 140 -3.24 7.34 2.34
C HIS A 140 -2.93 8.45 3.36
N HIS A 141 -3.83 9.41 3.61
CA HIS A 141 -3.71 10.37 4.71
C HIS A 141 -3.65 9.69 6.08
N LEU A 142 -4.39 8.58 6.25
CA LEU A 142 -4.34 7.73 7.44
C LEU A 142 -3.09 6.86 7.44
N PHE A 143 -2.73 6.32 6.25
CA PHE A 143 -1.57 5.45 6.08
C PHE A 143 -0.29 6.13 6.56
N GLY A 144 0.04 7.30 6.02
CA GLY A 144 1.25 8.03 6.38
C GLY A 144 1.27 8.38 7.87
N THR A 145 0.16 8.88 8.39
CA THR A 145 0.05 9.31 9.78
C THR A 145 0.23 8.15 10.77
N ALA A 146 -0.42 6.99 10.54
CA ALA A 146 -0.25 5.80 11.39
C ALA A 146 1.20 5.31 11.40
N SER A 147 1.84 5.33 10.23
CA SER A 147 3.23 4.88 10.06
C SER A 147 4.22 5.78 10.79
N VAL A 148 4.04 7.09 10.69
CA VAL A 148 4.84 8.08 11.42
C VAL A 148 4.66 7.93 12.94
N SER A 149 3.42 7.79 13.40
CA SER A 149 3.08 7.62 14.83
C SER A 149 3.68 6.32 15.37
N ALA A 150 3.57 5.20 14.67
CA ALA A 150 4.20 3.93 15.05
C ALA A 150 5.73 4.07 15.14
N GLY A 151 6.37 4.74 14.16
CA GLY A 151 7.80 5.01 14.17
C GLY A 151 8.24 5.83 15.38
N ILE A 152 7.48 6.87 15.76
CA ILE A 152 7.74 7.70 16.92
C ILE A 152 7.61 6.89 18.23
N ALA A 153 6.58 6.03 18.35
CA ALA A 153 6.41 5.18 19.54
C ALA A 153 7.60 4.21 19.73
N ILE A 154 8.13 3.65 18.65
CA ILE A 154 9.34 2.79 18.69
C ILE A 154 10.58 3.62 19.05
N LYS A 155 10.73 4.81 18.46
CA LYS A 155 11.83 5.72 18.77
C LYS A 155 11.90 6.03 20.27
N GLU A 156 10.76 6.27 20.93
CA GLU A 156 10.73 6.53 22.38
C GLU A 156 11.27 5.35 23.19
N LEU A 157 11.00 4.12 22.80
CA LEU A 157 11.56 2.93 23.47
C LEU A 157 13.07 2.80 23.23
N ILE A 158 13.57 3.14 22.04
CA ILE A 158 15.00 3.16 21.74
C ILE A 158 15.70 4.26 22.57
N ALA A 159 15.13 5.47 22.61
CA ALA A 159 15.65 6.59 23.38
C ALA A 159 15.72 6.30 24.89
N ALA A 160 14.75 5.54 25.41
CA ALA A 160 14.71 5.10 26.79
C ALA A 160 15.63 3.89 27.09
N GLY A 161 16.39 3.39 26.09
CA GLY A 161 17.26 2.20 26.24
C GLY A 161 16.51 0.88 26.42
N LYS A 162 15.19 0.86 26.17
CA LYS A 162 14.32 -0.33 26.29
C LYS A 162 14.32 -1.22 25.04
N LEU A 163 14.69 -0.65 23.88
CA LEU A 163 14.94 -1.36 22.64
C LEU A 163 16.33 -0.97 22.11
N LYS A 164 16.93 -1.87 21.34
CA LYS A 164 18.20 -1.62 20.61
C LYS A 164 17.95 -1.76 19.13
N GLY A 165 18.73 -1.06 18.32
CA GLY A 165 18.67 -1.13 16.85
C GLY A 165 18.24 0.19 16.23
N THR A 166 17.78 0.12 15.00
CA THR A 166 17.43 1.27 14.15
C THR A 166 15.97 1.18 13.73
N ILE A 167 15.23 2.28 13.84
CA ILE A 167 13.92 2.44 13.21
C ILE A 167 14.02 3.47 12.09
N LYS A 168 13.49 3.14 10.91
CA LYS A 168 13.38 4.07 9.79
C LYS A 168 11.93 4.21 9.34
N VAL A 169 11.50 5.45 9.08
CA VAL A 169 10.21 5.74 8.44
C VAL A 169 10.49 6.29 7.05
N PHE A 170 9.91 5.65 6.04
CA PHE A 170 10.07 6.00 4.63
C PHE A 170 8.82 6.72 4.14
N GLY A 171 8.95 8.00 3.79
CA GLY A 171 7.92 8.71 3.05
C GLY A 171 7.94 8.24 1.59
N THR A 172 6.89 7.56 1.18
CA THR A 172 6.79 6.87 -0.09
C THR A 172 5.66 7.43 -0.94
N PRO A 173 5.88 8.61 -1.59
CA PRO A 173 4.87 9.31 -2.38
C PRO A 173 4.49 8.56 -3.65
N ALA A 174 3.36 8.98 -4.26
CA ALA A 174 2.92 8.60 -5.59
C ALA A 174 2.73 7.08 -5.78
N GLU A 175 2.13 6.39 -4.79
CA GLU A 175 1.72 4.99 -4.95
C GLU A 175 0.70 4.86 -6.08
N GLU A 176 -0.23 5.81 -6.20
CA GLU A 176 -1.33 5.89 -7.17
C GLU A 176 -0.83 6.19 -8.59
N GLY A 177 -0.08 5.24 -9.15
CA GLY A 177 0.40 5.23 -10.53
C GLY A 177 1.76 5.87 -10.79
N GLY A 178 2.41 6.49 -9.78
CA GLY A 178 3.76 7.04 -9.90
C GLY A 178 4.86 6.03 -9.58
N SER A 179 4.53 4.93 -8.86
CA SER A 179 5.48 3.87 -8.46
C SER A 179 6.66 4.39 -7.64
N GLY A 180 6.40 5.28 -6.67
CA GLY A 180 7.45 5.96 -5.89
C GLY A 180 8.41 5.01 -5.20
N LYS A 181 7.90 3.91 -4.59
CA LYS A 181 8.74 2.92 -3.89
C LYS A 181 9.71 2.18 -4.80
N VAL A 182 9.36 1.98 -6.08
CA VAL A 182 10.25 1.37 -7.07
C VAL A 182 11.55 2.17 -7.21
N PHE A 183 11.45 3.50 -7.22
CA PHE A 183 12.62 4.39 -7.28
C PHE A 183 13.45 4.34 -6.00
N LEU A 184 12.80 4.24 -4.83
CA LEU A 184 13.48 4.10 -3.54
C LEU A 184 14.25 2.77 -3.46
N VAL A 185 13.64 1.66 -3.91
CA VAL A 185 14.31 0.34 -3.98
C VAL A 185 15.51 0.40 -4.93
N ARG A 186 15.32 0.98 -6.12
CA ARG A 186 16.38 1.14 -7.12
C ARG A 186 17.54 2.01 -6.63
N ALA A 187 17.25 3.00 -5.79
CA ALA A 187 18.25 3.83 -5.14
C ALA A 187 18.98 3.13 -3.97
N GLY A 188 18.60 1.89 -3.62
CA GLY A 188 19.23 1.10 -2.57
C GLY A 188 18.86 1.54 -1.15
N LEU A 189 17.80 2.33 -0.94
CA LEU A 189 17.45 2.89 0.36
C LEU A 189 17.02 1.84 1.39
N PHE A 190 16.68 0.64 0.94
CA PHE A 190 16.28 -0.50 1.78
C PHE A 190 17.40 -1.50 2.08
N ASN A 191 18.62 -1.33 1.51
CA ASN A 191 19.67 -2.34 1.53
C ASN A 191 20.19 -2.73 2.93
N ASN A 192 20.04 -1.85 3.93
CA ASN A 192 20.57 -2.06 5.28
C ASN A 192 19.43 -2.23 6.30
N LEU A 193 18.35 -2.87 5.91
CA LEU A 193 17.22 -3.22 6.78
C LEU A 193 17.10 -4.73 6.92
N ASP A 194 16.57 -5.17 8.07
CA ASP A 194 16.28 -6.57 8.35
C ASP A 194 14.84 -6.94 7.96
N ALA A 195 13.89 -6.00 8.09
CA ALA A 195 12.52 -6.17 7.66
C ALA A 195 11.82 -4.82 7.42
N VAL A 196 10.72 -4.85 6.65
CA VAL A 196 9.82 -3.71 6.43
C VAL A 196 8.40 -4.05 6.85
N ILE A 197 7.77 -3.10 7.50
CA ILE A 197 6.36 -3.13 7.91
C ILE A 197 5.60 -2.09 7.10
N HIS A 198 4.41 -2.46 6.63
CA HIS A 198 3.44 -1.52 6.05
C HIS A 198 2.02 -1.84 6.51
N TRP A 199 1.07 -1.02 6.12
CA TRP A 199 -0.34 -1.31 6.29
C TRP A 199 -1.14 -0.69 5.14
N HIS A 200 -2.43 -0.95 5.06
CA HIS A 200 -3.28 -0.28 4.10
C HIS A 200 -4.68 -0.02 4.70
N PRO A 201 -5.26 1.17 4.50
CA PRO A 201 -6.65 1.44 4.77
C PRO A 201 -7.58 0.47 4.02
N ASP A 202 -8.61 -0.03 4.70
CA ASP A 202 -9.56 -1.00 4.13
C ASP A 202 -10.89 -0.92 4.88
N ASP A 203 -11.83 -1.79 4.53
CA ASP A 203 -13.09 -2.01 5.24
C ASP A 203 -13.04 -3.20 6.23
N VAL A 204 -11.87 -3.83 6.38
CA VAL A 204 -11.64 -5.00 7.24
C VAL A 204 -10.34 -4.88 8.04
N ASN A 205 -10.24 -5.64 9.16
CA ASN A 205 -8.97 -5.83 9.88
C ASN A 205 -8.42 -7.21 9.55
N ALA A 206 -7.32 -7.28 8.82
CA ALA A 206 -6.71 -8.52 8.34
C ALA A 206 -5.22 -8.35 8.08
N ILE A 207 -4.46 -9.43 8.03
CA ILE A 207 -3.09 -9.42 7.54
C ILE A 207 -3.09 -9.57 6.02
N THR A 208 -2.18 -8.87 5.35
CA THR A 208 -1.98 -8.99 3.90
C THR A 208 -1.29 -10.32 3.59
N THR A 209 -2.07 -11.29 3.14
CA THR A 209 -1.64 -12.66 2.84
C THR A 209 -1.90 -13.06 1.39
N THR A 210 -2.50 -12.17 0.62
CA THR A 210 -2.70 -12.32 -0.82
C THR A 210 -1.67 -11.48 -1.57
N SER A 211 -1.04 -12.04 -2.60
CA SER A 211 -0.13 -11.28 -3.46
C SER A 211 -0.87 -10.18 -4.21
N ALA A 212 -0.18 -9.08 -4.50
CA ALA A 212 -0.63 -8.04 -5.40
C ALA A 212 -0.33 -8.42 -6.86
N LEU A 213 -1.04 -7.83 -7.83
CA LEU A 213 -0.75 -8.01 -9.23
C LEU A 213 0.50 -7.21 -9.62
N ALA A 214 1.44 -7.86 -10.28
CA ALA A 214 2.47 -7.14 -11.02
C ALA A 214 1.82 -6.30 -12.13
N ASN A 215 2.41 -5.16 -12.44
CA ASN A 215 1.87 -4.22 -13.42
C ASN A 215 3.01 -3.62 -14.27
N LYS A 216 2.74 -3.39 -15.56
CA LYS A 216 3.58 -2.56 -16.42
C LYS A 216 2.69 -1.71 -17.31
N SER A 217 2.97 -0.42 -17.37
CA SER A 217 2.15 0.54 -18.11
C SER A 217 2.99 1.46 -18.97
N ALA A 218 2.45 1.83 -20.14
CA ALA A 218 3.12 2.72 -21.07
C ALA A 218 2.11 3.50 -21.92
N LYS A 219 2.52 4.70 -22.34
CA LYS A 219 1.86 5.49 -23.37
C LYS A 219 2.51 5.19 -24.72
N PHE A 220 1.73 4.65 -25.65
CA PHE A 220 2.16 4.42 -27.02
C PHE A 220 1.73 5.61 -27.88
N LYS A 221 2.69 6.20 -28.57
CA LYS A 221 2.57 7.42 -29.36
C LYS A 221 2.82 7.09 -30.81
N PHE A 222 1.84 7.38 -31.66
CA PHE A 222 1.94 7.18 -33.09
C PHE A 222 2.04 8.53 -33.80
N TYR A 223 2.90 8.58 -34.81
CA TYR A 223 3.17 9.76 -35.62
C TYR A 223 2.91 9.45 -37.06
N GLY A 224 1.98 10.17 -37.65
CA GLY A 224 1.50 10.02 -39.04
C GLY A 224 1.78 11.26 -39.89
N ILE A 225 0.93 11.46 -40.92
CA ILE A 225 0.99 12.58 -41.83
C ILE A 225 -0.42 13.17 -41.94
N SER A 226 -0.60 14.46 -41.64
CA SER A 226 -1.87 15.15 -41.80
C SER A 226 -2.18 15.39 -43.30
N ALA A 227 -3.45 15.23 -43.65
CA ALA A 227 -4.00 15.62 -44.93
C ALA A 227 -5.49 15.94 -44.79
N HIS A 228 -6.07 16.55 -45.83
CA HIS A 228 -7.51 16.76 -45.87
C HIS A 228 -8.21 15.41 -46.15
N ALA A 229 -8.97 14.91 -45.22
CA ALA A 229 -9.52 13.54 -45.28
C ALA A 229 -10.41 13.24 -46.47
N ALA A 230 -11.05 14.26 -47.07
CA ALA A 230 -11.88 14.10 -48.26
C ALA A 230 -11.18 14.53 -49.56
N ALA A 231 -10.31 15.53 -49.54
CA ALA A 231 -9.72 16.09 -50.76
C ALA A 231 -8.39 15.44 -51.18
N ALA A 232 -7.62 14.92 -50.20
CA ALA A 232 -6.30 14.33 -50.42
C ALA A 232 -6.01 13.17 -49.43
N PRO A 233 -6.88 12.18 -49.29
CA PRO A 233 -6.71 11.10 -48.29
C PRO A 233 -5.47 10.25 -48.56
N ASP A 234 -5.08 10.09 -49.78
CA ASP A 234 -3.92 9.34 -50.25
C ASP A 234 -2.58 9.94 -49.79
N GLN A 235 -2.56 11.21 -49.49
CA GLN A 235 -1.38 11.95 -48.96
C GLN A 235 -1.23 11.85 -47.44
N GLY A 236 -2.25 11.39 -46.71
CA GLY A 236 -2.24 11.23 -45.28
C GLY A 236 -1.78 9.86 -44.78
N ARG A 237 -1.38 9.79 -43.52
CA ARG A 237 -1.16 8.55 -42.77
C ARG A 237 -1.73 8.79 -41.38
N SER A 238 -2.83 8.11 -41.08
CA SER A 238 -3.58 8.34 -39.83
C SER A 238 -2.88 7.68 -38.64
N ALA A 239 -2.44 8.49 -37.68
CA ALA A 239 -1.94 7.99 -36.41
C ALA A 239 -3.06 7.34 -35.56
N LEU A 240 -4.32 7.78 -35.72
CA LEU A 240 -5.46 7.16 -35.07
C LEU A 240 -5.71 5.73 -35.58
N ASP A 241 -5.62 5.51 -36.90
CA ASP A 241 -5.79 4.16 -37.52
C ASP A 241 -4.71 3.22 -36.96
N ALA A 242 -3.49 3.73 -36.70
CA ALA A 242 -2.42 2.95 -36.07
C ALA A 242 -2.77 2.56 -34.64
N VAL A 243 -3.38 3.45 -33.83
CA VAL A 243 -3.88 3.14 -32.48
C VAL A 243 -4.98 2.09 -32.56
N GLU A 244 -5.97 2.25 -33.46
CA GLU A 244 -7.05 1.27 -33.64
C GLU A 244 -6.54 -0.09 -34.08
N ALA A 245 -5.56 -0.14 -35.00
CA ALA A 245 -4.91 -1.37 -35.40
C ALA A 245 -4.19 -2.07 -34.24
N MET A 246 -3.43 -1.31 -33.44
CA MET A 246 -2.80 -1.84 -32.22
C MET A 246 -3.84 -2.41 -31.27
N ASP A 247 -4.91 -1.66 -30.97
CA ASP A 247 -5.97 -2.05 -30.05
C ASP A 247 -6.66 -3.34 -30.50
N ASN A 248 -6.93 -3.47 -31.81
CA ASN A 248 -7.47 -4.70 -32.39
C ASN A 248 -6.51 -5.90 -32.26
N MET A 249 -5.23 -5.74 -32.55
CA MET A 249 -4.22 -6.81 -32.38
C MET A 249 -4.10 -7.24 -30.91
N VAL A 250 -4.09 -6.28 -29.95
CA VAL A 250 -4.05 -6.58 -28.52
C VAL A 250 -5.34 -7.27 -28.06
N ASN A 251 -6.51 -6.90 -28.57
CA ASN A 251 -7.76 -7.56 -28.26
C ASN A 251 -7.79 -9.01 -28.78
N MET A 252 -7.29 -9.29 -29.97
CA MET A 252 -7.12 -10.67 -30.48
C MET A 252 -6.14 -11.47 -29.62
N MET A 253 -5.11 -10.86 -29.08
CA MET A 253 -4.12 -11.52 -28.23
C MET A 253 -4.73 -12.04 -26.91
N ARG A 254 -5.86 -11.51 -26.43
CA ARG A 254 -6.51 -11.91 -25.17
C ARG A 254 -6.88 -13.39 -25.15
N GLU A 255 -7.17 -14.01 -26.28
CA GLU A 255 -7.45 -15.45 -26.38
C GLU A 255 -6.20 -16.33 -26.20
N HIS A 256 -5.00 -15.74 -26.20
CA HIS A 256 -3.71 -16.43 -26.24
C HIS A 256 -2.75 -15.99 -25.13
N ILE A 257 -3.30 -15.58 -23.98
CA ILE A 257 -2.58 -15.20 -22.75
C ILE A 257 -3.23 -15.88 -21.54
N PRO A 258 -2.53 -16.01 -20.38
CA PRO A 258 -3.12 -16.58 -19.18
C PRO A 258 -4.40 -15.83 -18.76
N GLN A 259 -5.39 -16.59 -18.26
CA GLN A 259 -6.72 -16.07 -17.92
C GLN A 259 -6.68 -14.99 -16.82
N GLU A 260 -5.70 -15.03 -15.93
CA GLU A 260 -5.51 -14.10 -14.83
C GLU A 260 -5.01 -12.73 -15.31
N THR A 261 -4.59 -12.63 -16.58
CA THR A 261 -4.09 -11.38 -17.17
C THR A 261 -5.21 -10.35 -17.30
N ARG A 262 -4.88 -9.09 -16.98
CA ARG A 262 -5.75 -7.94 -17.27
C ARG A 262 -4.97 -6.94 -18.13
N ILE A 263 -5.55 -6.58 -19.27
CA ILE A 263 -5.04 -5.52 -20.13
C ILE A 263 -6.12 -4.45 -20.25
N HIS A 264 -5.76 -3.23 -19.88
CA HIS A 264 -6.66 -2.07 -19.94
C HIS A 264 -6.01 -1.00 -20.80
N TYR A 265 -6.81 -0.23 -21.53
CA TYR A 265 -6.30 0.92 -22.26
C TYR A 265 -7.33 2.05 -22.36
N VAL A 266 -6.83 3.23 -22.64
CA VAL A 266 -7.62 4.41 -22.99
C VAL A 266 -6.88 5.18 -24.08
N ILE A 267 -7.60 5.63 -25.10
CA ILE A 267 -7.06 6.56 -26.10
C ILE A 267 -7.04 7.95 -25.46
N THR A 268 -5.85 8.47 -25.22
CA THR A 268 -5.65 9.78 -24.59
C THR A 268 -5.58 10.92 -25.59
N ASN A 269 -5.29 10.60 -26.88
CA ASN A 269 -5.36 11.54 -27.99
C ASN A 269 -5.70 10.76 -29.28
N GLY A 270 -6.81 11.12 -29.94
CA GLY A 270 -7.26 10.51 -31.19
C GLY A 270 -7.45 11.52 -32.34
N GLY A 271 -6.91 12.73 -32.23
CA GLY A 271 -7.14 13.82 -33.17
C GLY A 271 -8.21 14.80 -32.68
N LYS A 272 -8.58 15.80 -33.51
CA LYS A 272 -9.47 16.91 -33.10
C LYS A 272 -10.66 17.14 -34.03
N ALA A 273 -10.52 16.85 -35.33
CA ALA A 273 -11.57 17.08 -36.31
C ALA A 273 -11.59 15.97 -37.37
N PRO A 274 -12.78 15.44 -37.75
CA PRO A 274 -12.86 14.26 -38.60
C PRO A 274 -12.43 14.51 -40.06
N ASN A 275 -12.35 15.77 -40.49
CA ASN A 275 -11.89 16.14 -41.85
C ASN A 275 -10.37 16.40 -41.91
N VAL A 276 -9.65 16.18 -40.81
CA VAL A 276 -8.18 16.29 -40.73
C VAL A 276 -7.64 14.92 -40.29
N ILE A 277 -6.86 14.27 -41.18
CA ILE A 277 -6.18 13.03 -40.84
C ILE A 277 -5.19 13.30 -39.71
N PRO A 278 -5.31 12.62 -38.52
CA PRO A 278 -4.46 12.89 -37.36
C PRO A 278 -2.99 12.46 -37.66
N ASP A 279 -2.06 13.39 -37.47
CA ASP A 279 -0.63 13.14 -37.53
C ASP A 279 -0.03 12.73 -36.18
N PHE A 280 -0.83 12.78 -35.11
CA PHE A 280 -0.49 12.30 -33.77
C PHE A 280 -1.68 11.63 -33.10
N ALA A 281 -1.44 10.46 -32.51
CA ALA A 281 -2.37 9.80 -31.61
C ALA A 281 -1.61 9.10 -30.47
N GLU A 282 -2.26 8.97 -29.32
CA GLU A 282 -1.68 8.35 -28.12
C GLU A 282 -2.71 7.42 -27.47
N VAL A 283 -2.26 6.24 -27.07
CA VAL A 283 -3.03 5.28 -26.27
C VAL A 283 -2.23 4.86 -25.05
N TYR A 284 -2.88 4.82 -23.89
CA TYR A 284 -2.27 4.46 -22.61
C TYR A 284 -2.72 3.07 -22.18
N TYR A 285 -1.76 2.15 -22.01
CA TYR A 285 -1.97 0.74 -21.67
C TYR A 285 -1.49 0.39 -20.28
N TYR A 286 -2.25 -0.50 -19.61
CA TYR A 286 -1.85 -1.26 -18.43
C TYR A 286 -1.89 -2.75 -18.75
N VAL A 287 -0.81 -3.48 -18.37
CA VAL A 287 -0.73 -4.94 -18.40
C VAL A 287 -0.50 -5.45 -17.00
N ARG A 288 -1.41 -6.28 -16.47
CA ARG A 288 -1.37 -6.82 -15.12
C ARG A 288 -1.47 -8.34 -15.13
N HIS A 289 -0.71 -9.00 -14.24
CA HIS A 289 -0.78 -10.44 -14.00
C HIS A 289 -0.28 -10.76 -12.57
N PRO A 290 -0.73 -11.86 -11.92
CA PRO A 290 -0.20 -12.28 -10.60
C PRO A 290 1.31 -12.54 -10.57
N LYS A 291 1.94 -12.82 -11.71
CA LYS A 291 3.37 -13.09 -11.82
C LYS A 291 4.04 -12.04 -12.72
N ARG A 292 5.06 -11.36 -12.20
CA ARG A 292 5.83 -10.35 -12.97
C ARG A 292 6.42 -10.88 -14.28
N LYS A 293 6.83 -12.17 -14.32
CA LYS A 293 7.40 -12.78 -15.54
C LYS A 293 6.41 -12.70 -16.69
N ASP A 294 5.15 -13.08 -16.43
CA ASP A 294 4.09 -13.06 -17.44
C ASP A 294 3.76 -11.62 -17.86
N VAL A 295 3.81 -10.65 -16.92
CA VAL A 295 3.64 -9.22 -17.25
C VAL A 295 4.69 -8.76 -18.26
N VAL A 296 5.95 -9.12 -18.07
CA VAL A 296 7.04 -8.74 -18.99
C VAL A 296 6.82 -9.36 -20.37
N GLU A 297 6.57 -10.67 -20.43
CA GLU A 297 6.37 -11.39 -21.68
C GLU A 297 5.13 -10.87 -22.46
N ILE A 298 4.03 -10.59 -21.76
CA ILE A 298 2.80 -10.06 -22.38
C ILE A 298 3.03 -8.61 -22.83
N PHE A 299 3.69 -7.79 -22.03
CA PHE A 299 4.00 -6.41 -22.40
C PHE A 299 4.87 -6.33 -23.66
N ASP A 300 5.87 -7.21 -23.81
CA ASP A 300 6.70 -7.29 -25.00
C ASP A 300 5.86 -7.66 -26.25
N ARG A 301 4.80 -8.46 -26.10
CA ARG A 301 3.84 -8.75 -27.18
C ARG A 301 2.97 -7.53 -27.51
N VAL A 302 2.58 -6.73 -26.50
CA VAL A 302 1.86 -5.45 -26.73
C VAL A 302 2.75 -4.47 -27.51
N VAL A 303 4.05 -4.39 -27.20
CA VAL A 303 5.01 -3.58 -27.97
C VAL A 303 5.09 -4.05 -29.42
N LYS A 304 5.16 -5.36 -29.67
CA LYS A 304 5.17 -5.92 -31.04
C LYS A 304 3.88 -5.62 -31.80
N ALA A 305 2.73 -5.62 -31.13
CA ALA A 305 1.47 -5.20 -31.75
C ALA A 305 1.51 -3.73 -32.18
N ALA A 306 2.09 -2.85 -31.34
CA ALA A 306 2.29 -1.44 -31.69
C ALA A 306 3.25 -1.24 -32.87
N GLU A 307 4.37 -1.99 -32.91
CA GLU A 307 5.32 -1.99 -34.03
C GLU A 307 4.67 -2.45 -35.31
N GLY A 308 3.88 -3.56 -35.26
CA GLY A 308 3.13 -4.08 -36.39
C GLY A 308 2.08 -3.12 -36.92
N ALA A 309 1.37 -2.43 -36.01
CA ALA A 309 0.38 -1.42 -36.35
C ALA A 309 1.04 -0.22 -37.06
N ALA A 310 2.16 0.27 -36.53
CA ALA A 310 2.91 1.36 -37.18
C ALA A 310 3.40 1.00 -38.56
N LEU A 311 3.95 -0.22 -38.72
CA LEU A 311 4.41 -0.74 -40.04
C LEU A 311 3.26 -0.81 -41.06
N GLY A 312 2.11 -1.40 -40.65
CA GLY A 312 0.96 -1.63 -41.54
C GLY A 312 0.25 -0.34 -41.96
N THR A 313 0.26 0.69 -41.09
CA THR A 313 -0.39 2.00 -41.39
C THR A 313 0.56 3.03 -41.99
N GLY A 314 1.85 2.71 -42.14
CA GLY A 314 2.86 3.65 -42.69
C GLY A 314 3.14 4.82 -41.74
N THR A 315 2.97 4.61 -40.42
CA THR A 315 3.27 5.57 -39.35
C THR A 315 4.56 5.20 -38.62
N THR A 316 4.99 6.03 -37.65
CA THR A 316 6.08 5.67 -36.74
C THR A 316 5.56 5.62 -35.30
N MET A 317 6.18 4.78 -34.46
CA MET A 317 5.76 4.57 -33.09
C MET A 317 6.92 4.82 -32.11
N LYS A 318 6.60 5.41 -30.97
CA LYS A 318 7.42 5.46 -29.75
C LYS A 318 6.56 5.12 -28.56
N TYR A 319 7.16 4.67 -27.46
CA TYR A 319 6.42 4.51 -26.21
C TYR A 319 7.24 4.97 -25.01
N ASP A 320 6.55 5.47 -24.00
CA ASP A 320 7.12 5.87 -22.73
C ASP A 320 6.57 4.97 -21.64
N ILE A 321 7.44 4.29 -20.89
CA ILE A 321 7.05 3.54 -19.70
C ILE A 321 6.61 4.56 -18.64
N ILE A 322 5.43 4.36 -18.07
CA ILE A 322 4.86 5.25 -17.05
C ILE A 322 4.94 4.61 -15.67
N GLY A 323 4.59 3.31 -15.57
CA GLY A 323 4.57 2.57 -14.31
C GLY A 323 5.07 1.14 -14.49
N GLY A 324 5.48 0.53 -13.39
CA GLY A 324 5.87 -0.88 -13.38
C GLY A 324 6.19 -1.35 -11.98
N THR A 325 5.40 -2.29 -11.45
CA THR A 325 5.50 -2.81 -10.09
C THR A 325 5.53 -4.33 -10.10
N HIS A 326 6.24 -4.91 -9.15
CA HIS A 326 6.27 -6.35 -8.92
C HIS A 326 5.00 -6.85 -8.23
N ASP A 327 4.75 -8.15 -8.34
CA ASP A 327 3.88 -8.89 -7.43
C ASP A 327 4.44 -8.84 -6.00
N LEU A 328 3.58 -9.05 -5.00
CA LEU A 328 3.98 -8.99 -3.59
C LEU A 328 4.40 -10.38 -3.08
N LEU A 329 5.62 -10.49 -2.56
CA LEU A 329 6.08 -11.67 -1.84
C LEU A 329 5.53 -11.69 -0.41
N ILE A 330 4.85 -12.77 -0.04
CA ILE A 330 4.30 -12.94 1.31
C ILE A 330 5.34 -13.64 2.20
N ASN A 331 5.59 -13.05 3.37
CA ASN A 331 6.43 -13.63 4.43
C ASN A 331 5.55 -14.16 5.57
N LYS A 332 5.46 -15.48 5.69
CA LYS A 332 4.54 -16.13 6.64
C LYS A 332 4.94 -15.92 8.09
N ALA A 333 6.24 -15.99 8.41
CA ALA A 333 6.74 -15.79 9.77
C ALA A 333 6.38 -14.38 10.29
N LEU A 334 6.52 -13.37 9.45
CA LEU A 334 6.12 -12.01 9.79
C LEU A 334 4.61 -11.86 9.87
N ALA A 335 3.87 -12.48 8.96
CA ALA A 335 2.40 -12.45 8.94
C ALA A 335 1.78 -13.08 10.20
N GLU A 336 2.27 -14.24 10.64
CA GLU A 336 1.86 -14.90 11.88
C GLU A 336 2.10 -14.00 13.11
N THR A 337 3.25 -13.34 13.16
CA THR A 337 3.60 -12.41 14.25
C THR A 337 2.68 -11.19 14.26
N MET A 338 2.44 -10.59 13.11
CA MET A 338 1.57 -9.42 12.97
C MET A 338 0.11 -9.77 13.27
N GLN A 339 -0.37 -10.96 12.86
CA GLN A 339 -1.71 -11.46 13.20
C GLN A 339 -1.91 -11.55 14.71
N ALA A 340 -0.97 -12.14 15.43
CA ALA A 340 -1.04 -12.25 16.89
C ALA A 340 -1.09 -10.88 17.59
N ASN A 341 -0.46 -9.86 17.01
CA ASN A 341 -0.53 -8.49 17.51
C ASN A 341 -1.86 -7.81 17.14
N LEU A 342 -2.35 -7.98 15.92
CA LEU A 342 -3.65 -7.45 15.49
C LEU A 342 -4.80 -8.04 16.32
N GLU A 343 -4.76 -9.33 16.63
CA GLU A 343 -5.74 -9.99 17.51
C GLU A 343 -5.75 -9.41 18.94
N LYS A 344 -4.59 -9.00 19.47
CA LYS A 344 -4.49 -8.33 20.77
C LYS A 344 -5.01 -6.89 20.74
N VAL A 345 -4.78 -6.18 19.64
CA VAL A 345 -5.26 -4.81 19.45
C VAL A 345 -6.78 -4.80 19.25
N GLY A 346 -7.29 -5.78 18.47
CA GLY A 346 -8.69 -5.86 18.08
C GLY A 346 -9.04 -4.98 16.90
N GLY A 347 -10.31 -4.97 16.51
CA GLY A 347 -10.85 -4.13 15.44
C GLY A 347 -11.41 -2.80 15.96
N VAL A 348 -12.20 -2.14 15.11
CA VAL A 348 -12.78 -0.81 15.37
C VAL A 348 -14.18 -0.94 15.95
N ASN A 349 -14.38 -0.46 17.17
CA ASN A 349 -15.69 -0.38 17.81
C ASN A 349 -16.34 0.97 17.51
N TYR A 350 -17.51 0.95 16.87
CA TYR A 350 -18.27 2.14 16.52
C TYR A 350 -19.10 2.67 17.67
N THR A 351 -19.20 3.99 17.78
CA THR A 351 -20.16 4.67 18.63
C THR A 351 -21.56 4.68 17.97
N GLU A 352 -22.57 5.16 18.67
CA GLU A 352 -23.91 5.29 18.11
C GLU A 352 -23.95 6.25 16.92
N GLU A 353 -23.19 7.34 16.95
CA GLU A 353 -23.07 8.30 15.86
C GLU A 353 -22.39 7.67 14.62
N GLU A 354 -21.34 6.87 14.83
CA GLU A 354 -20.65 6.16 13.75
C GLU A 354 -21.52 5.06 13.15
N ILE A 355 -22.32 4.36 13.96
CA ILE A 355 -23.33 3.42 13.49
C ILE A 355 -24.42 4.14 12.68
N ALA A 356 -24.86 5.33 13.10
CA ALA A 356 -25.81 6.13 12.35
C ALA A 356 -25.24 6.57 11.00
N PHE A 357 -23.98 7.04 10.97
CA PHE A 357 -23.25 7.35 9.72
C PHE A 357 -23.17 6.11 8.81
N ALA A 358 -22.76 4.96 9.37
CA ALA A 358 -22.63 3.72 8.60
C ALA A 358 -23.96 3.26 7.99
N LYS A 359 -25.04 3.29 8.76
CA LYS A 359 -26.40 2.96 8.28
C LYS A 359 -26.90 3.90 7.18
N LYS A 360 -26.46 5.16 7.19
CA LYS A 360 -26.85 6.15 6.19
C LYS A 360 -26.06 5.99 4.88
N ILE A 361 -24.77 5.64 4.93
CA ILE A 361 -23.92 5.49 3.76
C ILE A 361 -24.05 4.12 3.09
N GLN A 362 -24.29 3.04 3.83
CA GLN A 362 -24.34 1.66 3.30
C GLN A 362 -25.35 1.44 2.16
N PRO A 363 -26.56 2.03 2.15
CA PRO A 363 -27.49 1.89 1.01
C PRO A 363 -26.95 2.40 -0.32
N THR A 364 -25.86 3.19 -0.31
CA THR A 364 -25.20 3.70 -1.52
C THR A 364 -24.12 2.75 -2.05
N MET A 365 -23.83 1.66 -1.34
CA MET A 365 -22.79 0.67 -1.69
C MET A 365 -23.37 -0.44 -2.54
N VAL A 366 -22.54 -1.04 -3.39
CA VAL A 366 -22.93 -2.18 -4.24
C VAL A 366 -23.09 -3.46 -3.42
N ALA A 367 -22.22 -3.66 -2.42
CA ALA A 367 -22.19 -4.86 -1.60
C ALA A 367 -21.93 -4.51 -0.11
N PRO A 368 -22.94 -3.95 0.58
CA PRO A 368 -22.81 -3.60 1.99
C PRO A 368 -22.58 -4.86 2.84
N ILE A 369 -21.74 -4.72 3.87
CA ILE A 369 -21.39 -5.79 4.81
C ILE A 369 -21.86 -5.37 6.21
N ASP A 370 -22.17 -6.34 7.08
CA ASP A 370 -22.59 -6.07 8.46
C ASP A 370 -21.59 -5.15 9.17
N ILE A 371 -22.09 -4.04 9.72
CA ILE A 371 -21.31 -3.00 10.41
C ILE A 371 -20.47 -3.60 11.56
N ALA A 372 -21.00 -4.63 12.25
CA ALA A 372 -20.31 -5.31 13.34
C ALA A 372 -18.99 -5.97 12.91
N THR A 373 -18.77 -6.18 11.62
CA THR A 373 -17.50 -6.75 11.12
C THR A 373 -16.32 -5.79 11.27
N ALA A 374 -16.54 -4.48 11.43
CA ALA A 374 -15.47 -3.52 11.73
C ALA A 374 -14.73 -3.84 13.05
N ALA A 375 -15.41 -4.43 14.02
CA ALA A 375 -14.82 -4.85 15.29
C ALA A 375 -14.10 -6.21 15.22
N GLN A 376 -14.23 -6.95 14.11
CA GLN A 376 -13.67 -8.28 13.97
C GLN A 376 -12.28 -8.23 13.35
N VAL A 377 -11.41 -9.14 13.77
CA VAL A 377 -10.15 -9.45 13.11
C VAL A 377 -10.34 -10.73 12.29
N LYS A 378 -10.04 -10.67 10.99
CA LYS A 378 -10.15 -11.84 10.13
C LYS A 378 -9.08 -12.87 10.50
N PRO A 379 -9.41 -14.17 10.47
CA PRO A 379 -8.42 -15.23 10.70
C PRO A 379 -7.35 -15.18 9.60
N LEU A 380 -6.12 -15.56 9.98
CA LEU A 380 -5.01 -15.64 9.05
C LEU A 380 -5.27 -16.76 8.02
N THR A 381 -5.45 -16.37 6.77
CA THR A 381 -5.65 -17.30 5.65
C THR A 381 -4.74 -16.91 4.50
N TYR A 382 -4.11 -17.90 3.85
CA TYR A 382 -3.27 -17.67 2.69
C TYR A 382 -4.04 -18.06 1.43
N ILE A 383 -4.34 -17.06 0.61
CA ILE A 383 -5.05 -17.23 -0.66
C ILE A 383 -4.02 -17.03 -1.78
N ASN A 384 -3.72 -18.08 -2.52
CA ASN A 384 -2.72 -18.04 -3.60
C ASN A 384 -3.23 -17.33 -4.86
N GLU A 385 -4.54 -17.24 -5.02
CA GLU A 385 -5.22 -16.64 -6.16
C GLU A 385 -6.27 -15.66 -5.64
N GLY A 386 -6.02 -14.37 -5.78
CA GLY A 386 -6.95 -13.32 -5.37
C GLY A 386 -7.01 -12.20 -6.38
N ASN A 387 -8.20 -11.64 -6.59
CA ASN A 387 -8.39 -10.38 -7.27
C ASN A 387 -7.92 -9.25 -6.35
N SER A 388 -6.62 -8.99 -6.33
CA SER A 388 -6.05 -7.83 -5.65
C SER A 388 -5.71 -6.74 -6.65
N GLY A 389 -5.56 -5.51 -6.16
CA GLY A 389 -4.96 -4.43 -6.94
C GLY A 389 -3.47 -4.64 -7.17
N SER A 390 -2.80 -3.65 -7.70
CA SER A 390 -1.33 -3.57 -7.75
C SER A 390 -0.88 -2.60 -6.67
N THR A 391 0.33 -2.82 -6.13
CA THR A 391 1.00 -1.86 -5.24
C THR A 391 2.51 -1.90 -5.48
N ASP A 392 3.18 -0.78 -5.34
CA ASP A 392 4.63 -0.70 -5.45
C ASP A 392 5.38 -1.21 -4.18
N VAL A 393 4.64 -1.60 -3.13
CA VAL A 393 5.17 -2.41 -2.01
C VAL A 393 5.70 -3.76 -2.51
N GLY A 394 5.18 -4.27 -3.63
CA GLY A 394 5.70 -5.46 -4.30
C GLY A 394 7.21 -5.37 -4.51
N ASP A 395 7.71 -4.27 -5.04
CA ASP A 395 9.13 -4.05 -5.28
C ASP A 395 9.96 -4.07 -3.98
N VAL A 396 9.45 -3.49 -2.90
CA VAL A 396 10.07 -3.56 -1.57
C VAL A 396 10.17 -5.01 -1.10
N SER A 397 9.12 -5.82 -1.30
CA SER A 397 9.09 -7.23 -0.91
C SER A 397 10.12 -8.10 -1.64
N TYR A 398 10.63 -7.66 -2.79
CA TYR A 398 11.73 -8.30 -3.50
C TYR A 398 13.13 -7.82 -3.04
N ALA A 399 13.19 -6.77 -2.26
CA ALA A 399 14.44 -6.30 -1.65
C ALA A 399 14.72 -6.99 -0.30
N LEU A 400 13.68 -7.19 0.54
CA LEU A 400 13.82 -7.75 1.90
C LEU A 400 12.48 -8.27 2.45
N PRO A 401 12.50 -9.02 3.59
CA PRO A 401 11.27 -9.49 4.24
C PRO A 401 10.31 -8.34 4.53
N THR A 402 9.07 -8.45 4.04
CA THR A 402 8.05 -7.40 4.14
C THR A 402 6.73 -7.99 4.63
N VAL A 403 6.03 -7.25 5.49
CA VAL A 403 4.72 -7.64 6.02
C VAL A 403 3.79 -6.44 6.12
N GLY A 404 2.49 -6.67 5.87
CA GLY A 404 1.47 -5.65 5.98
C GLY A 404 0.18 -6.14 6.60
N LEU A 405 -0.60 -5.17 7.13
CA LEU A 405 -1.97 -5.39 7.55
C LEU A 405 -2.93 -4.46 6.81
N ARG A 406 -4.19 -4.80 6.85
CA ARG A 406 -5.33 -3.96 6.50
C ARG A 406 -6.06 -3.59 7.77
N ALA A 407 -6.50 -2.36 7.90
CA ALA A 407 -7.29 -1.90 9.04
C ALA A 407 -8.59 -1.26 8.58
N ALA A 408 -9.68 -1.52 9.30
CA ALA A 408 -11.01 -1.01 8.99
C ALA A 408 -11.07 0.52 9.24
N THR A 409 -10.79 1.29 8.20
CA THR A 409 -10.86 2.75 8.15
C THR A 409 -12.11 3.24 7.42
N TRP A 410 -12.83 2.34 6.80
CA TRP A 410 -14.07 2.58 6.07
C TRP A 410 -15.20 1.74 6.63
N VAL A 411 -16.43 2.20 6.41
CA VAL A 411 -17.62 1.43 6.73
C VAL A 411 -17.59 0.09 5.96
N PRO A 412 -17.88 -1.05 6.61
CA PRO A 412 -17.84 -2.37 5.97
C PRO A 412 -18.66 -2.44 4.68
N GLY A 413 -18.05 -2.96 3.61
CA GLY A 413 -18.61 -3.01 2.25
C GLY A 413 -18.19 -1.83 1.36
N THR A 414 -17.41 -0.88 1.87
CA THR A 414 -16.90 0.24 1.08
C THR A 414 -15.83 -0.23 0.10
N ALA A 415 -16.02 0.03 -1.19
CA ALA A 415 -14.99 -0.18 -2.20
C ALA A 415 -13.92 0.91 -2.12
N ALA A 416 -12.65 0.53 -2.25
CA ALA A 416 -11.58 1.49 -2.47
C ALA A 416 -11.84 2.33 -3.74
N HIS A 417 -11.23 3.51 -3.83
CA HIS A 417 -11.40 4.45 -4.95
C HIS A 417 -12.85 4.91 -5.16
N SER A 418 -13.63 4.96 -4.07
CA SER A 418 -15.02 5.44 -4.05
C SER A 418 -15.16 6.72 -3.23
N TRP A 419 -16.25 7.47 -3.47
CA TRP A 419 -16.57 8.63 -2.65
C TRP A 419 -16.88 8.24 -1.20
N GLN A 420 -17.42 7.04 -0.99
CA GLN A 420 -17.69 6.49 0.33
C GLN A 420 -16.38 6.28 1.13
N ALA A 421 -15.30 5.87 0.47
CA ALA A 421 -13.98 5.75 1.08
C ALA A 421 -13.44 7.13 1.51
N VAL A 422 -13.58 8.16 0.65
CA VAL A 422 -13.20 9.55 1.00
C VAL A 422 -14.01 10.03 2.20
N ALA A 423 -15.33 9.83 2.19
CA ALA A 423 -16.22 10.24 3.26
C ALA A 423 -15.89 9.56 4.59
N SER A 424 -15.78 8.22 4.59
CA SER A 424 -15.47 7.44 5.79
C SER A 424 -14.09 7.79 6.37
N GLY A 425 -13.07 7.93 5.50
CA GLY A 425 -11.69 8.28 5.88
C GLY A 425 -11.58 9.65 6.55
N GLY A 426 -12.47 10.59 6.22
CA GLY A 426 -12.55 11.92 6.83
C GLY A 426 -13.27 11.96 8.19
N THR A 427 -13.67 10.82 8.77
CA THR A 427 -14.41 10.72 10.03
C THR A 427 -13.61 10.00 11.13
N GLU A 428 -14.20 9.91 12.33
CA GLU A 428 -13.68 9.11 13.45
C GLU A 428 -13.52 7.61 13.08
N ILE A 429 -14.35 7.09 12.18
CA ILE A 429 -14.22 5.71 11.68
C ILE A 429 -12.83 5.50 11.07
N GLY A 430 -12.41 6.42 10.19
CA GLY A 430 -11.09 6.37 9.57
C GLY A 430 -9.97 6.44 10.59
N THR A 431 -10.01 7.43 11.49
CA THR A 431 -8.94 7.66 12.44
C THR A 431 -8.84 6.58 13.54
N LYS A 432 -9.93 5.91 13.90
CA LYS A 432 -9.89 4.73 14.77
C LYS A 432 -9.19 3.54 14.09
N GLY A 433 -9.47 3.29 12.81
CA GLY A 433 -8.73 2.28 12.03
C GLY A 433 -7.25 2.61 11.90
N MET A 434 -6.92 3.89 11.72
CA MET A 434 -5.53 4.39 11.76
C MET A 434 -4.84 4.03 13.08
N LEU A 435 -5.50 4.20 14.21
CA LEU A 435 -4.96 3.85 15.53
C LEU A 435 -4.75 2.34 15.68
N VAL A 436 -5.65 1.51 15.19
CA VAL A 436 -5.48 0.04 15.14
C VAL A 436 -4.21 -0.32 14.36
N ALA A 437 -4.00 0.30 13.20
CA ALA A 437 -2.82 0.07 12.38
C ALA A 437 -1.53 0.52 13.09
N SER A 438 -1.48 1.72 13.68
CA SER A 438 -0.31 2.23 14.42
C SER A 438 0.10 1.27 15.54
N LYS A 439 -0.88 0.83 16.35
CA LYS A 439 -0.67 -0.10 17.46
C LYS A 439 -0.11 -1.44 16.98
N THR A 440 -0.71 -2.02 15.94
CA THR A 440 -0.30 -3.31 15.41
C THR A 440 1.11 -3.25 14.82
N MET A 441 1.43 -2.20 14.06
CA MET A 441 2.76 -1.98 13.51
C MET A 441 3.81 -1.81 14.61
N ALA A 442 3.53 -0.99 15.63
CA ALA A 442 4.45 -0.77 16.74
C ALA A 442 4.73 -2.07 17.52
N MET A 443 3.69 -2.84 17.86
CA MET A 443 3.86 -4.13 18.54
C MET A 443 4.67 -5.12 17.70
N THR A 444 4.45 -5.14 16.39
CA THR A 444 5.18 -6.01 15.46
C THR A 444 6.65 -5.58 15.36
N ALA A 445 6.94 -4.29 15.26
CA ALA A 445 8.31 -3.79 15.27
C ALA A 445 9.05 -4.15 16.56
N ILE A 446 8.38 -4.08 17.73
CA ILE A 446 8.95 -4.51 19.01
C ILE A 446 9.31 -5.99 18.98
N ASP A 447 8.45 -6.87 18.46
CA ASP A 447 8.75 -8.29 18.32
C ASP A 447 9.97 -8.53 17.44
N LEU A 448 10.03 -7.87 16.28
CA LEU A 448 11.15 -7.99 15.34
C LEU A 448 12.46 -7.50 15.95
N MET A 449 12.44 -6.37 16.65
CA MET A 449 13.62 -5.79 17.28
C MET A 449 14.08 -6.60 18.51
N SER A 450 13.21 -7.40 19.10
CA SER A 450 13.51 -8.18 20.31
C SER A 450 13.80 -9.66 20.02
N ASN A 451 13.54 -10.15 18.80
CA ASN A 451 13.62 -11.57 18.48
C ASN A 451 14.46 -11.83 17.22
N PRO A 452 15.77 -12.04 17.35
CA PRO A 452 16.65 -12.32 16.22
C PRO A 452 16.33 -13.66 15.51
N VAL A 453 15.73 -14.63 16.21
CA VAL A 453 15.32 -15.91 15.62
C VAL A 453 14.17 -15.70 14.64
N LEU A 454 13.23 -14.82 14.98
CA LEU A 454 12.13 -14.46 14.10
C LEU A 454 12.64 -13.78 12.82
N LEU A 455 13.57 -12.84 12.93
CA LEU A 455 14.18 -12.18 11.77
C LEU A 455 14.96 -13.17 10.89
N ALA A 456 15.70 -14.10 11.49
CA ALA A 456 16.40 -15.15 10.74
C ALA A 456 15.42 -16.04 9.96
N LYS A 457 14.30 -16.46 10.59
CA LYS A 457 13.24 -17.22 9.93
C LYS A 457 12.60 -16.43 8.78
N ALA A 458 12.31 -15.15 9.00
CA ALA A 458 11.76 -14.27 7.97
C ALA A 458 12.70 -14.12 6.77
N MET A 459 14.00 -13.99 7.01
CA MET A 459 15.01 -13.91 5.96
C MET A 459 15.15 -15.22 5.19
N GLU A 460 15.10 -16.37 5.86
CA GLU A 460 15.12 -17.69 5.21
C GLU A 460 13.91 -17.85 4.26
N GLU A 461 12.71 -17.51 4.73
CA GLU A 461 11.49 -17.54 3.91
C GLU A 461 11.57 -16.59 2.72
N PHE A 462 12.12 -15.38 2.92
CA PHE A 462 12.33 -14.40 1.86
C PHE A 462 13.26 -14.94 0.78
N ILE A 463 14.43 -15.48 1.16
CA ILE A 463 15.40 -16.07 0.23
C ILE A 463 14.75 -17.19 -0.57
N LYS A 464 14.01 -18.09 0.11
CA LYS A 464 13.30 -19.20 -0.53
C LYS A 464 12.22 -18.71 -1.51
N SER A 465 11.41 -17.71 -1.13
CA SER A 465 10.32 -17.18 -1.96
C SER A 465 10.83 -16.41 -3.17
N LYS A 466 11.90 -15.63 -2.99
CA LYS A 466 12.54 -14.86 -4.06
C LYS A 466 13.30 -15.77 -5.03
N GLY A 467 13.88 -16.88 -4.53
CA GLY A 467 14.75 -17.77 -5.29
C GLY A 467 15.96 -17.04 -5.86
N ASP A 468 16.42 -17.46 -7.03
CA ASP A 468 17.57 -16.88 -7.73
C ASP A 468 17.29 -15.54 -8.43
N TYR A 469 16.06 -15.01 -8.28
CA TYR A 469 15.69 -13.78 -8.96
C TYR A 469 16.51 -12.59 -8.44
N LYS A 470 17.22 -11.96 -9.37
CA LYS A 470 17.91 -10.68 -9.12
C LYS A 470 16.95 -9.55 -9.44
N TYR A 471 16.60 -8.77 -8.43
CA TYR A 471 15.65 -7.67 -8.60
C TYR A 471 16.08 -6.72 -9.74
N LYS A 472 15.13 -6.40 -10.61
CA LYS A 472 15.26 -5.41 -11.68
C LYS A 472 13.92 -4.71 -11.82
N ALA A 473 13.91 -3.39 -11.59
CA ALA A 473 12.70 -2.59 -11.69
C ALA A 473 12.04 -2.74 -13.08
N LEU A 474 10.74 -2.98 -13.11
CA LEU A 474 9.98 -3.08 -14.38
C LEU A 474 9.91 -1.74 -15.13
N LEU A 475 10.13 -0.62 -14.41
CA LEU A 475 10.31 0.72 -14.97
C LEU A 475 11.60 0.87 -15.80
N GLY A 476 12.57 -0.04 -15.66
CA GLY A 476 13.92 0.15 -16.21
C GLY A 476 14.66 1.30 -15.52
N ASP A 477 15.41 2.09 -16.31
CA ASP A 477 16.27 3.18 -15.79
C ASP A 477 15.64 4.58 -15.92
N ILE A 478 14.33 4.67 -16.17
CA ILE A 478 13.65 5.96 -16.28
C ILE A 478 13.72 6.76 -14.97
N LYS A 479 13.63 8.08 -15.08
CA LYS A 479 13.50 8.98 -13.93
C LYS A 479 12.04 9.05 -13.48
N PRO A 480 11.76 9.44 -12.21
CA PRO A 480 10.40 9.70 -11.76
C PRO A 480 9.71 10.73 -12.67
N ALA A 481 8.50 10.41 -13.13
CA ALA A 481 7.69 11.29 -13.96
C ALA A 481 6.95 12.31 -13.07
N LEU A 482 7.68 13.28 -12.51
CA LEU A 482 7.19 14.24 -11.50
C LEU A 482 5.98 15.07 -11.95
N ASN A 483 5.66 15.06 -13.23
CA ASN A 483 4.57 15.82 -13.87
C ASN A 483 3.49 14.91 -14.50
N TYR A 484 3.43 13.63 -14.13
CA TYR A 484 2.45 12.70 -14.72
C TYR A 484 0.98 13.03 -14.38
N ARG A 485 0.78 13.91 -13.38
CA ARG A 485 -0.52 14.40 -12.90
C ARG A 485 -0.83 15.86 -13.31
N ASP A 486 0.05 16.49 -14.07
CA ASP A 486 -0.18 17.86 -14.63
C ASP A 486 -1.17 17.83 -15.78
#